data_a701f47722394d7b7501e0c45c6db8a3
#
_entry.id   a701f47722394d7b7501e0c45c6db8a3
#
_cell.length_a   1.000
_cell.length_b   1.000
_cell.length_c   1.000
_cell.angle_alpha   90.00
_cell.angle_beta   90.00
_cell.angle_gamma   90.00
#
_symmetry.space_group_name_H-M   'P 1'
#
loop_
_entity.id
_entity.type
_entity.pdbx_description
1 polymer ?
#
loop_
_entity_poly.entity_id
_entity_poly.type
_entity_poly.pdbx_seq_one_letter_code
_entity_poly.pdbx_strand_id
1 'polypeptide(L)'
;MSQLTIEQVELITCSLKGISDTWADLWVFLHLVPVGVSRAINVRHSSFDGKSLTMEKRGKFKEIEIVVSPLVCELIRERKKRYPEDIYIFQSHSNRVKFQGKPVTVVAFNQALKIASKGITEQIVSSKSARL
;
A
#
# COMPACT_ATOMS: atom_id res chain seq x y z
N MET A 1 -15.83 -17.23 7.98
CA MET A 1 -14.65 -16.70 7.28
C MET A 1 -13.68 -16.15 8.31
N SER A 2 -12.47 -16.68 8.32
CA SER A 2 -11.50 -16.29 9.33
C SER A 2 -10.71 -15.07 8.86
N GLN A 3 -10.56 -14.10 9.75
CA GLN A 3 -9.71 -12.95 9.53
C GLN A 3 -8.31 -13.26 10.04
N LEU A 4 -7.33 -12.56 9.50
CA LEU A 4 -5.97 -12.67 10.01
C LEU A 4 -5.92 -12.08 11.43
N THR A 5 -5.13 -12.72 12.30
CA THR A 5 -4.89 -12.17 13.63
C THR A 5 -3.92 -10.99 13.54
N ILE A 6 -3.90 -10.16 14.57
CA ILE A 6 -2.95 -9.04 14.66
C ILE A 6 -1.52 -9.56 14.54
N GLU A 7 -1.21 -10.66 15.21
CA GLU A 7 0.10 -11.30 15.13
C GLU A 7 0.46 -11.72 13.72
N GLN A 8 -0.49 -12.33 13.00
CA GLN A 8 -0.27 -12.72 11.59
C GLN A 8 -0.04 -11.51 10.71
N VAL A 9 -0.79 -10.43 10.91
CA VAL A 9 -0.60 -9.18 10.16
C VAL A 9 0.79 -8.62 10.39
N GLU A 10 1.28 -8.61 11.63
CA GLU A 10 2.61 -8.13 11.96
C GLU A 10 3.71 -8.99 11.34
N LEU A 11 3.54 -10.31 11.36
CA LEU A 11 4.50 -11.24 10.75
C LEU A 11 4.57 -11.07 9.24
N ILE A 12 3.41 -10.88 8.60
CA ILE A 12 3.35 -10.61 7.16
C ILE A 12 4.04 -9.28 6.85
N THR A 13 3.82 -8.26 7.67
CA THR A 13 4.47 -6.96 7.50
C THR A 13 5.99 -7.11 7.52
N CYS A 14 6.52 -7.83 8.50
CA CYS A 14 7.97 -8.08 8.59
C CYS A 14 8.50 -8.84 7.38
N SER A 15 7.76 -9.85 6.92
CA SER A 15 8.16 -10.63 5.74
C SER A 15 8.16 -9.75 4.49
N LEU A 16 7.17 -8.88 4.34
CA LEU A 16 7.11 -7.95 3.21
C LEU A 16 8.29 -6.98 3.22
N LYS A 17 8.70 -6.50 4.39
CA LYS A 17 9.90 -5.64 4.50
C LYS A 17 11.15 -6.32 3.96
N GLY A 18 11.25 -7.62 4.13
CA GLY A 18 12.36 -8.40 3.59
C GLY A 18 12.35 -8.47 2.06
N ILE A 19 11.19 -8.29 1.43
CA ILE A 19 11.06 -8.26 -0.03
C ILE A 19 11.23 -6.82 -0.53
N SER A 20 10.47 -5.89 0.02
CA SER A 20 10.53 -4.48 -0.33
C SER A 20 9.75 -3.66 0.69
N ASP A 21 10.31 -2.52 1.09
CA ASP A 21 9.64 -1.59 1.99
C ASP A 21 8.32 -1.06 1.39
N THR A 22 8.26 -0.95 0.06
CA THR A 22 7.06 -0.51 -0.63
C THR A 22 5.88 -1.45 -0.38
N TRP A 23 6.12 -2.75 -0.42
CA TRP A 23 5.07 -3.73 -0.14
C TRP A 23 4.60 -3.67 1.31
N ALA A 24 5.53 -3.54 2.24
CA ALA A 24 5.19 -3.43 3.65
C ALA A 24 4.37 -2.16 3.93
N ASP A 25 4.78 -1.05 3.36
CA ASP A 25 4.10 0.24 3.54
C ASP A 25 2.70 0.20 2.92
N LEU A 26 2.54 -0.40 1.74
CA LEU A 26 1.22 -0.54 1.10
C LEU A 26 0.29 -1.41 1.96
N TRP A 27 0.81 -2.50 2.49
CA TRP A 27 0.05 -3.40 3.36
C TRP A 27 -0.46 -2.66 4.60
N VAL A 28 0.42 -1.90 5.27
CA VAL A 28 0.05 -1.09 6.44
C VAL A 28 -0.98 -0.03 6.05
N PHE A 29 -0.76 0.66 4.94
CA PHE A 29 -1.67 1.69 4.44
C PHE A 29 -3.09 1.14 4.26
N LEU A 30 -3.21 -0.04 3.64
CA LEU A 30 -4.51 -0.65 3.38
C LEU A 30 -5.27 -1.03 4.66
N HIS A 31 -4.56 -1.30 5.75
CA HIS A 31 -5.20 -1.56 7.04
C HIS A 31 -5.72 -0.29 7.71
N LEU A 32 -5.11 0.85 7.41
CA LEU A 32 -5.41 2.10 8.09
C LEU A 32 -6.31 3.04 7.29
N VAL A 33 -6.43 2.82 5.98
CA VAL A 33 -7.22 3.68 5.09
C VAL A 33 -8.31 2.84 4.42
N PRO A 34 -9.60 3.25 4.55
CA PRO A 34 -10.71 2.43 4.08
C PRO A 34 -10.95 2.53 2.57
N VAL A 35 -9.94 2.16 1.77
CA VAL A 35 -10.04 2.17 0.31
C VAL A 35 -9.49 0.88 -0.26
N GLY A 36 -9.92 0.55 -1.47
CA GLY A 36 -9.41 -0.61 -2.18
C GLY A 36 -8.01 -0.39 -2.71
N VAL A 37 -7.31 -1.47 -2.99
CA VAL A 37 -5.91 -1.44 -3.42
C VAL A 37 -5.73 -0.67 -4.73
N SER A 38 -6.66 -0.77 -5.67
CA SER A 38 -6.53 -0.09 -6.96
C SER A 38 -6.56 1.43 -6.82
N ARG A 39 -7.30 1.96 -5.85
CA ARG A 39 -7.27 3.40 -5.55
C ARG A 39 -6.00 3.77 -4.82
N ALA A 40 -5.59 2.95 -3.84
CA ALA A 40 -4.40 3.22 -3.03
C ALA A 40 -3.14 3.33 -3.87
N ILE A 41 -2.92 2.42 -4.81
CA ILE A 41 -1.69 2.42 -5.62
C ILE A 41 -1.61 3.59 -6.60
N ASN A 42 -2.74 4.22 -6.91
CA ASN A 42 -2.79 5.34 -7.85
C ASN A 42 -2.74 6.72 -7.17
N VAL A 43 -2.63 6.76 -5.85
CA VAL A 43 -2.54 8.04 -5.12
C VAL A 43 -1.15 8.63 -5.30
N ARG A 44 -1.10 9.91 -5.63
CA ARG A 44 0.15 10.65 -5.83
C ARG A 44 0.54 11.41 -4.57
N HIS A 45 1.83 11.67 -4.40
CA HIS A 45 2.30 12.52 -3.31
C HIS A 45 1.66 13.91 -3.35
N SER A 46 1.41 14.43 -4.56
CA SER A 46 0.78 15.73 -4.74
C SER A 46 -0.67 15.78 -4.23
N SER A 47 -1.29 14.63 -4.03
CA SER A 47 -2.67 14.54 -3.52
C SER A 47 -2.73 14.57 -1.99
N PHE A 48 -1.59 14.58 -1.33
CA PHE A 48 -1.49 14.63 0.13
C PHE A 48 -1.16 16.06 0.57
N ASP A 49 -2.02 16.65 1.42
CA ASP A 49 -1.83 18.02 1.90
C ASP A 49 -1.22 18.12 3.30
N GLY A 50 -0.83 16.99 3.88
CA GLY A 50 -0.30 16.90 5.24
C GLY A 50 -1.29 16.35 6.25
N LYS A 51 -2.57 16.32 5.92
CA LYS A 51 -3.65 15.81 6.79
C LYS A 51 -4.59 14.88 6.07
N SER A 52 -4.83 15.11 4.79
CA SER A 52 -5.80 14.33 4.01
C SER A 52 -5.25 13.95 2.66
N LEU A 53 -5.86 12.94 2.07
CA LEU A 53 -5.58 12.46 0.73
C LEU A 53 -6.80 12.67 -0.14
N THR A 54 -6.60 13.23 -1.32
CA THR A 54 -7.63 13.34 -2.34
C THR A 54 -7.43 12.22 -3.34
N MET A 55 -8.44 11.38 -3.50
CA MET A 55 -8.43 10.29 -4.47
C MET A 55 -9.33 10.65 -5.64
N GLU A 56 -8.72 10.75 -6.83
CA GLU A 56 -9.42 11.16 -8.03
C GLU A 56 -10.50 10.17 -8.45
N LYS A 57 -11.47 10.67 -9.21
CA LYS A 57 -12.49 9.83 -9.82
C LYS A 57 -11.83 8.72 -10.63
N ARG A 58 -12.30 7.48 -10.42
CA ARG A 58 -11.76 6.33 -11.14
C ARG A 58 -12.89 5.37 -11.47
N GLY A 59 -13.21 5.25 -12.76
CA GLY A 59 -14.33 4.45 -13.20
C GLY A 59 -15.63 4.94 -12.58
N LYS A 60 -16.33 4.06 -11.88
CA LYS A 60 -17.57 4.42 -11.17
C LYS A 60 -17.34 4.99 -9.77
N PHE A 61 -16.08 5.02 -9.30
CA PHE A 61 -15.75 5.62 -8.00
C PHE A 61 -15.56 7.13 -8.15
N LYS A 62 -16.28 7.88 -7.34
CA LYS A 62 -16.19 9.34 -7.34
C LYS A 62 -14.91 9.81 -6.64
N GLU A 63 -14.51 11.05 -6.93
CA GLU A 63 -13.44 11.70 -6.19
C GLU A 63 -13.82 11.76 -4.71
N ILE A 64 -12.89 11.43 -3.84
CA ILE A 64 -13.08 11.52 -2.39
C ILE A 64 -11.87 12.15 -1.74
N GLU A 65 -12.11 12.83 -0.62
CA GLU A 65 -11.06 13.34 0.25
C GLU A 65 -11.17 12.63 1.59
N ILE A 66 -10.07 12.05 2.06
CA ILE A 66 -10.04 11.28 3.30
C ILE A 66 -9.01 11.90 4.23
N VAL A 67 -9.44 12.25 5.44
CA VAL A 67 -8.52 12.66 6.52
C VAL A 67 -7.85 11.39 7.02
N VAL A 68 -6.51 11.37 6.97
CA VAL A 68 -5.75 10.19 7.34
C VAL A 68 -5.13 10.34 8.73
N SER A 69 -4.91 9.20 9.39
CA SER A 69 -4.35 9.18 10.73
C SER A 69 -2.91 9.71 10.76
N PRO A 70 -2.41 10.13 11.95
CA PRO A 70 -1.01 10.54 12.07
C PRO A 70 -0.02 9.47 11.63
N LEU A 71 -0.34 8.20 11.83
CA LEU A 71 0.52 7.09 11.39
C LEU A 71 0.63 7.05 9.86
N VAL A 72 -0.48 7.27 9.15
CA VAL A 72 -0.48 7.31 7.69
C VAL A 72 0.26 8.55 7.19
N CYS A 73 0.06 9.69 7.84
CA CYS A 73 0.80 10.92 7.50
C CYS A 73 2.31 10.69 7.60
N GLU A 74 2.76 10.07 8.68
CA GLU A 74 4.17 9.78 8.88
C GLU A 74 4.70 8.80 7.84
N LEU A 75 3.93 7.77 7.52
CA LEU A 75 4.27 6.79 6.48
C LEU A 75 4.51 7.49 5.13
N ILE A 76 3.60 8.38 4.75
CA ILE A 76 3.71 9.12 3.48
C ILE A 76 4.94 10.02 3.48
N ARG A 77 5.18 10.74 4.58
CA ARG A 77 6.36 11.62 4.71
C ARG A 77 7.66 10.84 4.64
N GLU A 78 7.73 9.70 5.32
CA GLU A 78 8.93 8.85 5.30
C GLU A 78 9.20 8.31 3.91
N ARG A 79 8.16 7.93 3.17
CA ARG A 79 8.33 7.48 1.80
C ARG A 79 8.85 8.63 0.92
N LYS A 80 8.36 9.84 1.11
CA LYS A 80 8.82 11.01 0.34
C LYS A 80 10.29 11.34 0.64
N LYS A 81 10.72 11.17 1.89
CA LYS A 81 12.13 11.35 2.26
C LYS A 81 13.02 10.30 1.62
N ARG A 82 12.57 9.04 1.62
CA ARG A 82 13.32 7.91 1.08
C ARG A 82 13.42 7.96 -0.44
N TYR A 83 12.34 8.38 -1.08
CA TYR A 83 12.20 8.40 -2.54
C TYR A 83 11.70 9.78 -2.99
N PRO A 84 12.55 10.81 -2.91
CA PRO A 84 12.08 12.19 -3.18
C PRO A 84 11.66 12.44 -4.62
N GLU A 85 12.08 11.59 -5.55
CA GLU A 85 11.72 11.73 -6.97
C GLU A 85 10.41 11.02 -7.31
N ASP A 86 9.81 10.26 -6.38
CA ASP A 86 8.60 9.51 -6.66
C ASP A 86 7.39 10.43 -6.86
N ILE A 87 6.61 10.11 -7.88
CA ILE A 87 5.33 10.77 -8.15
C ILE A 87 4.21 10.12 -7.33
N TYR A 88 4.18 8.79 -7.31
CA TYR A 88 3.18 8.01 -6.57
C TYR A 88 3.72 7.63 -5.20
N ILE A 89 2.83 7.60 -4.20
CA ILE A 89 3.21 7.16 -2.86
C ILE A 89 3.75 5.74 -2.91
N PHE A 90 3.11 4.87 -3.68
CA PHE A 90 3.53 3.48 -3.88
C PHE A 90 4.05 3.28 -5.30
N GLN A 91 5.16 3.94 -5.61
CA GLN A 91 5.75 3.87 -6.94
C GLN A 91 6.64 2.64 -7.06
N SER A 92 6.63 2.05 -8.26
CA SER A 92 7.48 0.90 -8.56
C SER A 92 8.95 1.34 -8.69
N HIS A 93 9.84 0.62 -8.00
CA HIS A 93 11.29 0.84 -8.08
C HIS A 93 11.99 -0.32 -8.79
N SER A 94 11.21 -1.12 -9.52
CA SER A 94 11.76 -2.18 -10.36
C SER A 94 12.70 -1.59 -11.41
N ASN A 95 13.82 -2.27 -11.68
CA ASN A 95 14.76 -1.84 -12.71
C ASN A 95 14.12 -1.66 -14.09
N ARG A 96 13.03 -2.39 -14.35
CA ARG A 96 12.32 -2.32 -15.63
C ARG A 96 11.52 -1.03 -15.79
N VAL A 97 11.11 -0.40 -14.69
CA VAL A 97 10.20 0.74 -14.73
C VAL A 97 10.72 1.96 -13.97
N LYS A 98 11.98 1.95 -13.51
CA LYS A 98 12.52 2.99 -12.64
C LYS A 98 12.45 4.41 -13.24
N PHE A 99 12.51 4.52 -14.54
CA PHE A 99 12.47 5.81 -15.24
C PHE A 99 11.06 6.17 -15.76
N GLN A 100 10.06 5.36 -15.48
CA GLN A 100 8.72 5.55 -16.04
C GLN A 100 7.74 6.20 -15.07
N GLY A 101 8.09 6.32 -13.79
CA GLY A 101 7.25 6.93 -12.79
C GLY A 101 5.88 6.27 -12.67
N LYS A 102 5.84 4.94 -12.68
CA LYS A 102 4.60 4.18 -12.61
C LYS A 102 4.35 3.64 -11.21
N PRO A 103 3.08 3.55 -10.78
CA PRO A 103 2.76 2.91 -9.52
C PRO A 103 3.01 1.41 -9.59
N VAL A 104 3.09 0.77 -8.41
CA VAL A 104 3.13 -0.69 -8.32
C VAL A 104 1.81 -1.26 -8.85
N THR A 105 1.80 -2.55 -9.17
CA THR A 105 0.59 -3.22 -9.68
C THR A 105 -0.05 -4.08 -8.62
N VAL A 106 -1.37 -4.26 -8.73
CA VAL A 106 -2.13 -5.12 -7.82
C VAL A 106 -1.65 -6.58 -7.93
N VAL A 107 -1.37 -7.04 -9.15
CA VAL A 107 -0.90 -8.41 -9.38
C VAL A 107 0.42 -8.67 -8.66
N ALA A 108 1.38 -7.75 -8.80
CA ALA A 108 2.68 -7.88 -8.15
C ALA A 108 2.55 -7.85 -6.62
N PHE A 109 1.68 -6.98 -6.09
CA PHE A 109 1.42 -6.90 -4.66
C PHE A 109 0.83 -8.22 -4.13
N ASN A 110 -0.15 -8.77 -4.82
CA ASN A 110 -0.76 -10.05 -4.42
C ASN A 110 0.25 -11.19 -4.46
N GLN A 111 1.17 -11.20 -5.43
CA GLN A 111 2.25 -12.17 -5.47
C GLN A 111 3.20 -12.02 -4.27
N ALA A 112 3.54 -10.78 -3.92
CA ALA A 112 4.37 -10.52 -2.75
C ALA A 112 3.69 -11.00 -1.47
N LEU A 113 2.39 -10.78 -1.33
CA LEU A 113 1.62 -11.27 -0.19
C LEU A 113 1.60 -12.80 -0.12
N LYS A 114 1.47 -13.46 -1.24
CA LYS A 114 1.50 -14.91 -1.31
C LYS A 114 2.82 -15.46 -0.79
N ILE A 115 3.92 -14.83 -1.19
CA ILE A 115 5.26 -15.22 -0.74
C ILE A 115 5.43 -14.90 0.75
N ALA A 116 5.05 -13.69 1.17
CA ALA A 116 5.26 -13.22 2.54
C ALA A 116 4.43 -13.98 3.56
N SER A 117 3.24 -14.44 3.18
CA SER A 117 2.35 -15.18 4.10
C SER A 117 2.68 -16.64 4.23
N LYS A 118 3.59 -17.15 3.41
CA LYS A 118 3.97 -18.56 3.42
C LYS A 118 4.61 -18.94 4.75
N GLY A 119 4.07 -19.97 5.40
CA GLY A 119 4.54 -20.38 6.73
C GLY A 119 3.93 -19.59 7.89
N ILE A 120 3.18 -18.52 7.63
CA ILE A 120 2.51 -17.73 8.66
C ILE A 120 1.06 -18.16 8.79
N THR A 121 0.39 -18.36 7.67
CA THR A 121 -1.00 -18.80 7.63
C THR A 121 -1.24 -19.67 6.39
N GLU A 122 -2.19 -20.58 6.50
CA GLU A 122 -2.64 -21.39 5.35
C GLU A 122 -3.71 -20.67 4.54
N GLN A 123 -4.22 -19.55 5.06
CA GLN A 123 -5.22 -18.75 4.35
C GLN A 123 -4.58 -18.09 3.13
N ILE A 124 -5.39 -17.89 2.10
CA ILE A 124 -4.97 -17.12 0.94
C ILE A 124 -4.96 -15.65 1.33
N VAL A 125 -3.78 -15.03 1.32
CA VAL A 125 -3.62 -13.61 1.67
C VAL A 125 -3.50 -12.80 0.39
N SER A 126 -4.35 -11.79 0.26
CA SER A 126 -4.36 -10.88 -0.87
C SER A 126 -4.59 -9.45 -0.38
N SER A 127 -4.62 -8.50 -1.31
CA SER A 127 -4.91 -7.10 -0.98
C SER A 127 -6.23 -6.94 -0.22
N LYS A 128 -7.21 -7.82 -0.48
CA LYS A 128 -8.49 -7.79 0.21
C LYS A 128 -8.41 -8.21 1.67
N SER A 129 -7.37 -8.94 2.06
CA SER A 129 -7.18 -9.39 3.44
C SER A 129 -6.86 -8.25 4.39
N ALA A 130 -6.45 -7.10 3.89
CA ALA A 130 -6.20 -5.89 4.68
C ALA A 130 -7.49 -5.19 5.11
N ARG A 131 -8.62 -5.57 4.55
CA ARG A 131 -9.92 -4.97 4.93
C ARG A 131 -10.45 -5.61 6.19
N LEU A 132 -10.81 -4.77 7.11
CA LEU A 132 -11.45 -5.18 8.34
C LEU A 132 -12.96 -5.13 8.21
#